data_3175e83d036eeda6141daeb4aad920b1
#
_entry.id   3175e83d036eeda6141daeb4aad920b1
#
_cell.length_a   1.000
_cell.length_b   1.000
_cell.length_c   1.000
_cell.angle_alpha   90.00
_cell.angle_beta   90.00
_cell.angle_gamma   90.00
#
_symmetry.space_group_name_H-M   'P 1'
#
loop_
_entity.id
_entity.type
_entity.pdbx_description
1 polymer ?
#
loop_
_entity_poly.entity_id
_entity_poly.type
_entity_poly.pdbx_seq_one_letter_code
_entity_poly.pdbx_strand_id
1 'polypeptide(L)'
;MAEARGSETALDTRALEKALRDRVDGEVRFDAGSRGAYATDGSNYRQVPIGVVVPHTVDAGADAVAVGAEFGAPVLSRGGGTSLGGQCTNTAVVIDWTKYCHQVVSFDVEQRTCVVEPGIVLDELNRRLSDHRLQFGPKPSTHSHCSLGGMIGNNSCGGSAQAYGKTVDNVR
;
A
#
# COMPACT_ATOMS: atom_id res chain seq x y z
N MET A 1 -19.44 -9.55 -38.73
CA MET A 1 -18.11 -9.09 -38.29
C MET A 1 -17.78 -9.76 -36.99
N ALA A 2 -16.88 -10.77 -37.02
CA ALA A 2 -16.43 -11.46 -35.83
C ALA A 2 -15.20 -10.70 -35.31
N GLU A 3 -15.32 -10.02 -34.17
CA GLU A 3 -14.20 -9.41 -33.48
C GLU A 3 -13.25 -10.52 -33.01
N ALA A 4 -12.02 -10.40 -33.43
CA ALA A 4 -10.92 -11.23 -32.98
C ALA A 4 -10.73 -10.99 -31.48
N ARG A 5 -11.15 -11.95 -30.65
CA ARG A 5 -10.69 -12.05 -29.25
C ARG A 5 -9.19 -12.36 -29.33
N GLY A 6 -8.37 -11.33 -29.10
CA GLY A 6 -6.95 -11.53 -28.90
C GLY A 6 -6.75 -12.62 -27.85
N SER A 7 -5.89 -13.59 -28.10
CA SER A 7 -5.51 -14.60 -27.13
C SER A 7 -4.85 -13.87 -25.95
N GLU A 8 -5.56 -13.72 -24.82
CA GLU A 8 -4.95 -13.36 -23.56
C GLU A 8 -3.91 -14.44 -23.24
N THR A 9 -2.65 -14.12 -23.45
CA THR A 9 -1.55 -15.01 -23.08
C THR A 9 -1.63 -15.16 -21.55
N ALA A 10 -1.84 -16.38 -21.08
CA ALA A 10 -1.91 -16.65 -19.65
C ALA A 10 -0.63 -16.15 -18.96
N LEU A 11 -0.78 -15.43 -17.85
CA LEU A 11 0.33 -14.87 -17.09
C LEU A 11 1.28 -15.99 -16.63
N ASP A 12 2.55 -15.94 -17.04
CA ASP A 12 3.59 -16.83 -16.54
C ASP A 12 4.03 -16.38 -15.14
N THR A 13 3.36 -16.94 -14.13
CA THR A 13 3.61 -16.61 -12.73
C THR A 13 5.00 -17.04 -12.24
N ARG A 14 5.62 -18.06 -12.86
CA ARG A 14 6.97 -18.51 -12.49
C ARG A 14 8.03 -17.55 -13.01
N ALA A 15 7.90 -17.13 -14.25
CA ALA A 15 8.77 -16.11 -14.82
C ALA A 15 8.64 -14.78 -14.10
N LEU A 16 7.41 -14.37 -13.75
CA LEU A 16 7.14 -13.18 -12.95
C LEU A 16 7.81 -13.26 -11.56
N GLU A 17 7.62 -14.37 -10.83
CA GLU A 17 8.26 -14.58 -9.52
C GLU A 17 9.79 -14.47 -9.63
N LYS A 18 10.38 -15.12 -10.64
CA LYS A 18 11.82 -15.05 -10.86
C LYS A 18 12.28 -13.61 -11.13
N ALA A 19 11.62 -12.90 -12.01
CA ALA A 19 11.97 -11.51 -12.34
C ALA A 19 11.87 -10.58 -11.12
N LEU A 20 10.84 -10.75 -10.28
CA LEU A 20 10.70 -10.01 -9.02
C LEU A 20 11.86 -10.32 -8.07
N ARG A 21 12.23 -11.58 -7.89
CA ARG A 21 13.37 -11.99 -7.03
C ARG A 21 14.71 -11.48 -7.51
N ASP A 22 14.91 -11.40 -8.83
CA ASP A 22 16.17 -10.97 -9.41
C ASP A 22 16.35 -9.44 -9.39
N ARG A 23 15.27 -8.66 -9.37
CA ARG A 23 15.29 -7.22 -9.64
C ARG A 23 14.82 -6.36 -8.47
N VAL A 24 14.08 -6.91 -7.52
CA VAL A 24 13.49 -6.13 -6.43
C VAL A 24 14.24 -6.39 -5.13
N ASP A 25 14.74 -5.32 -4.52
CA ASP A 25 15.29 -5.38 -3.16
C ASP A 25 14.15 -5.48 -2.14
N GLY A 26 13.84 -6.72 -1.74
CA GLY A 26 12.72 -6.99 -0.85
C GLY A 26 12.42 -8.47 -0.70
N GLU A 27 11.38 -8.76 0.05
CA GLU A 27 10.89 -10.11 0.19
C GLU A 27 9.87 -10.41 -0.92
N VAL A 28 10.09 -11.46 -1.69
CA VAL A 28 9.18 -11.95 -2.74
C VAL A 28 8.60 -13.28 -2.31
N ARG A 29 7.30 -13.33 -2.08
CA ARG A 29 6.59 -14.44 -1.46
C ARG A 29 5.47 -14.95 -2.37
N PHE A 30 5.64 -16.13 -2.96
CA PHE A 30 4.66 -16.78 -3.83
C PHE A 30 4.12 -18.08 -3.24
N ASP A 31 4.55 -18.44 -2.03
CA ASP A 31 4.06 -19.61 -1.32
C ASP A 31 2.58 -19.46 -0.89
N ALA A 32 1.92 -20.59 -0.72
CA ALA A 32 0.49 -20.64 -0.40
C ALA A 32 0.16 -19.98 0.96
N GLY A 33 1.05 -20.09 1.94
CA GLY A 33 0.87 -19.51 3.28
C GLY A 33 0.87 -17.98 3.23
N SER A 34 1.90 -17.39 2.60
CA SER A 34 2.00 -15.94 2.41
C SER A 34 0.81 -15.40 1.62
N ARG A 35 0.47 -16.02 0.49
CA ARG A 35 -0.68 -15.62 -0.33
C ARG A 35 -2.00 -15.72 0.46
N GLY A 36 -2.15 -16.74 1.30
CA GLY A 36 -3.31 -16.90 2.17
C GLY A 36 -3.45 -15.77 3.19
N ALA A 37 -2.35 -15.32 3.79
CA ALA A 37 -2.31 -14.22 4.76
C ALA A 37 -2.76 -12.87 4.16
N TYR A 38 -2.51 -12.65 2.86
CA TYR A 38 -2.91 -11.43 2.15
C TYR A 38 -4.22 -11.57 1.37
N ALA A 39 -4.93 -12.69 1.50
CA ALA A 39 -6.17 -12.93 0.78
C ALA A 39 -7.39 -12.18 1.35
N THR A 40 -7.28 -11.60 2.53
CA THR A 40 -8.36 -10.89 3.24
C THR A 40 -7.89 -9.50 3.69
N ASP A 41 -8.85 -8.63 3.97
CA ASP A 41 -8.66 -7.33 4.63
C ASP A 41 -9.76 -7.15 5.71
N GLY A 42 -10.08 -5.93 6.10
CA GLY A 42 -11.16 -5.64 7.05
C GLY A 42 -12.57 -5.88 6.51
N SER A 43 -12.73 -6.25 5.24
CA SER A 43 -14.00 -6.51 4.58
C SER A 43 -14.44 -7.97 4.68
N ASN A 44 -15.60 -8.29 4.10
CA ASN A 44 -16.10 -9.65 3.93
C ASN A 44 -15.57 -10.35 2.66
N TYR A 45 -14.73 -9.66 1.87
CA TYR A 45 -14.21 -10.20 0.62
C TYR A 45 -12.94 -11.01 0.86
N ARG A 46 -12.72 -11.97 -0.03
CA ARG A 46 -11.52 -12.81 -0.04
C ARG A 46 -11.08 -13.06 -1.48
N GLN A 47 -9.86 -12.65 -1.81
CA GLN A 47 -9.23 -12.92 -3.11
C GLN A 47 -7.76 -13.28 -2.87
N VAL A 48 -7.35 -14.47 -3.34
CA VAL A 48 -5.97 -14.92 -3.16
C VAL A 48 -5.06 -14.20 -4.16
N PRO A 49 -4.04 -13.47 -3.72
CA PRO A 49 -3.14 -12.75 -4.62
C PRO A 49 -2.29 -13.70 -5.47
N ILE A 50 -1.73 -13.19 -6.58
CA ILE A 50 -0.74 -13.88 -7.41
C ILE A 50 0.54 -14.12 -6.61
N GLY A 51 1.01 -13.11 -5.92
CA GLY A 51 2.17 -13.10 -5.06
C GLY A 51 2.19 -11.86 -4.19
N VAL A 52 3.15 -11.80 -3.27
CA VAL A 52 3.35 -10.67 -2.35
C VAL A 52 4.79 -10.20 -2.45
N VAL A 53 4.99 -8.89 -2.54
CA VAL A 53 6.29 -8.23 -2.46
C VAL A 53 6.28 -7.33 -1.23
N VAL A 54 7.32 -7.44 -0.39
CA VAL A 54 7.53 -6.56 0.76
C VAL A 54 8.85 -5.82 0.51
N PRO A 55 8.80 -4.62 -0.11
CA PRO A 55 10.00 -3.91 -0.52
C PRO A 55 10.75 -3.36 0.70
N HIS A 56 12.09 -3.35 0.63
CA HIS A 56 12.92 -2.75 1.68
C HIS A 56 12.97 -1.22 1.56
N THR A 57 12.75 -0.69 0.36
CA THR A 57 12.75 0.74 0.06
C THR A 57 11.56 1.12 -0.83
N VAL A 58 11.24 2.41 -0.90
CA VAL A 58 10.20 2.92 -1.81
C VAL A 58 10.59 2.68 -3.27
N ASP A 59 11.86 2.84 -3.63
CA ASP A 59 12.37 2.60 -4.98
C ASP A 59 12.22 1.12 -5.38
N ALA A 60 12.52 0.20 -4.47
CA ALA A 60 12.29 -1.22 -4.70
C ALA A 60 10.80 -1.56 -4.94
N GLY A 61 9.89 -0.82 -4.31
CA GLY A 61 8.47 -0.93 -4.60
C GLY A 61 8.10 -0.42 -6.00
N ALA A 62 8.76 0.66 -6.47
CA ALA A 62 8.60 1.13 -7.84
C ALA A 62 9.11 0.10 -8.86
N ASP A 63 10.25 -0.56 -8.57
CA ASP A 63 10.77 -1.66 -9.40
C ASP A 63 9.77 -2.83 -9.46
N ALA A 64 9.11 -3.16 -8.35
CA ALA A 64 8.08 -4.20 -8.35
C ALA A 64 6.88 -3.85 -9.24
N VAL A 65 6.46 -2.57 -9.26
CA VAL A 65 5.42 -2.07 -10.18
C VAL A 65 5.88 -2.19 -11.63
N ALA A 66 7.13 -1.80 -11.94
CA ALA A 66 7.69 -1.90 -13.28
C ALA A 66 7.74 -3.35 -13.78
N VAL A 67 8.21 -4.28 -12.96
CA VAL A 67 8.18 -5.71 -13.29
C VAL A 67 6.75 -6.20 -13.51
N GLY A 68 5.80 -5.84 -12.63
CA GLY A 68 4.39 -6.18 -12.83
C GLY A 68 3.85 -5.72 -14.18
N ALA A 69 4.16 -4.48 -14.57
CA ALA A 69 3.74 -3.90 -15.86
C ALA A 69 4.36 -4.66 -17.05
N GLU A 70 5.64 -5.02 -17.01
CA GLU A 70 6.32 -5.79 -18.06
C GLU A 70 5.65 -7.14 -18.32
N PHE A 71 5.18 -7.80 -17.27
CA PHE A 71 4.50 -9.10 -17.35
C PHE A 71 2.99 -8.99 -17.56
N GLY A 72 2.42 -7.78 -17.63
CA GLY A 72 0.98 -7.58 -17.67
C GLY A 72 0.26 -8.05 -16.41
N ALA A 73 0.96 -8.17 -15.29
CA ALA A 73 0.40 -8.59 -14.03
C ALA A 73 -0.28 -7.42 -13.30
N PRO A 74 -1.52 -7.57 -12.81
CA PRO A 74 -2.12 -6.57 -11.95
C PRO A 74 -1.29 -6.37 -10.68
N VAL A 75 -1.18 -5.12 -10.21
CA VAL A 75 -0.48 -4.74 -8.98
C VAL A 75 -1.46 -4.10 -8.01
N LEU A 76 -1.35 -4.43 -6.74
CA LEU A 76 -2.14 -3.86 -5.66
C LEU A 76 -1.23 -3.33 -4.56
N SER A 77 -1.25 -2.03 -4.35
CA SER A 77 -0.60 -1.39 -3.20
C SER A 77 -1.41 -1.64 -1.93
N ARG A 78 -0.74 -2.11 -0.86
CA ARG A 78 -1.38 -2.44 0.43
C ARG A 78 -0.67 -1.77 1.59
N GLY A 79 -1.46 -1.16 2.47
CA GLY A 79 -1.06 -0.68 3.78
C GLY A 79 -1.57 -1.60 4.89
N GLY A 80 -2.21 -1.06 5.91
CA GLY A 80 -2.70 -1.81 7.07
C GLY A 80 -3.85 -2.81 6.81
N GLY A 81 -4.36 -2.90 5.59
CA GLY A 81 -5.44 -3.84 5.25
C GLY A 81 -6.77 -3.57 5.96
N THR A 82 -7.02 -2.32 6.37
CA THR A 82 -8.18 -1.92 7.17
C THR A 82 -9.41 -1.55 6.34
N SER A 83 -9.37 -1.74 5.04
CA SER A 83 -10.45 -1.41 4.11
C SER A 83 -11.69 -2.26 4.35
N LEU A 84 -12.88 -1.65 4.31
CA LEU A 84 -14.16 -2.35 4.51
C LEU A 84 -14.86 -2.70 3.20
N GLY A 85 -14.39 -2.22 2.06
CA GLY A 85 -14.97 -2.45 0.74
C GLY A 85 -14.16 -3.43 -0.13
N GLY A 86 -13.15 -4.11 0.42
CA GLY A 86 -12.34 -5.09 -0.31
C GLY A 86 -11.23 -4.49 -1.17
N GLN A 87 -10.89 -3.20 -0.98
CA GLN A 87 -9.88 -2.53 -1.80
C GLN A 87 -8.47 -3.10 -1.62
N CYS A 88 -8.22 -3.81 -0.50
CA CYS A 88 -6.92 -4.39 -0.20
C CYS A 88 -6.81 -5.87 -0.56
N THR A 89 -7.79 -6.44 -1.26
CA THR A 89 -7.78 -7.82 -1.77
C THR A 89 -7.91 -7.84 -3.28
N ASN A 90 -7.08 -8.61 -3.97
CA ASN A 90 -7.19 -8.79 -5.42
C ASN A 90 -6.35 -9.99 -5.89
N THR A 91 -6.68 -10.53 -7.07
CA THR A 91 -5.83 -11.43 -7.83
C THR A 91 -4.73 -10.61 -8.53
N ALA A 92 -3.76 -10.16 -7.75
CA ALA A 92 -2.70 -9.23 -8.16
C ALA A 92 -1.38 -9.56 -7.45
N VAL A 93 -0.27 -8.95 -7.88
CA VAL A 93 0.93 -8.84 -7.06
C VAL A 93 0.66 -7.77 -6.00
N VAL A 94 0.59 -8.18 -4.74
CA VAL A 94 0.40 -7.27 -3.61
C VAL A 94 1.74 -6.68 -3.19
N ILE A 95 1.84 -5.36 -3.09
CA ILE A 95 3.01 -4.65 -2.55
C ILE A 95 2.66 -4.15 -1.15
N ASP A 96 3.28 -4.74 -0.12
CA ASP A 96 3.09 -4.36 1.28
C ASP A 96 4.18 -3.40 1.74
N TRP A 97 3.79 -2.18 2.04
CA TRP A 97 4.69 -1.12 2.49
C TRP A 97 4.95 -1.11 3.99
N THR A 98 4.18 -1.85 4.79
CA THR A 98 4.09 -1.64 6.23
C THR A 98 5.32 -2.10 7.00
N LYS A 99 6.05 -3.09 6.47
CA LYS A 99 7.15 -3.73 7.21
C LYS A 99 8.44 -2.91 7.22
N TYR A 100 8.79 -2.28 6.10
CA TYR A 100 10.08 -1.59 5.98
C TYR A 100 9.95 -0.11 5.61
N CYS A 101 8.93 0.25 4.82
CA CYS A 101 8.73 1.61 4.31
C CYS A 101 7.80 2.43 5.23
N HIS A 102 8.23 2.70 6.47
CA HIS A 102 7.40 3.37 7.49
C HIS A 102 8.14 4.47 8.28
N GLN A 103 9.11 5.12 7.63
CA GLN A 103 9.89 6.17 8.28
C GLN A 103 9.30 7.57 8.05
N VAL A 104 9.62 8.50 8.94
CA VAL A 104 9.56 9.94 8.69
C VAL A 104 10.90 10.31 8.06
N VAL A 105 10.88 10.69 6.78
CA VAL A 105 12.08 11.00 5.98
C VAL A 105 12.61 12.39 6.31
N SER A 106 11.72 13.37 6.43
CA SER A 106 12.07 14.73 6.83
C SER A 106 10.89 15.41 7.53
N PHE A 107 11.20 16.42 8.33
CA PHE A 107 10.22 17.16 9.08
C PHE A 107 10.62 18.64 9.16
N ASP A 108 9.67 19.52 8.83
CA ASP A 108 9.80 20.97 8.93
C ASP A 108 8.74 21.51 9.87
N VAL A 109 9.15 21.92 11.08
CA VAL A 109 8.27 22.45 12.13
C VAL A 109 7.67 23.78 11.75
N GLU A 110 8.45 24.65 11.10
CA GLU A 110 8.02 26.02 10.74
C GLU A 110 6.96 25.97 9.65
N GLN A 111 7.18 25.13 8.62
CA GLN A 111 6.23 24.92 7.53
C GLN A 111 5.10 23.93 7.90
N ARG A 112 5.21 23.26 9.05
CA ARG A 112 4.27 22.22 9.50
C ARG A 112 4.10 21.12 8.44
N THR A 113 5.19 20.70 7.84
CA THR A 113 5.21 19.64 6.83
C THR A 113 6.15 18.53 7.22
N CYS A 114 5.86 17.31 6.76
CA CYS A 114 6.77 16.18 6.85
C CYS A 114 6.69 15.33 5.59
N VAL A 115 7.81 14.73 5.22
CA VAL A 115 7.87 13.69 4.20
C VAL A 115 7.92 12.35 4.92
N VAL A 116 7.02 11.46 4.55
CA VAL A 116 6.88 10.14 5.17
C VAL A 116 6.82 9.04 4.14
N GLU A 117 7.25 7.87 4.53
CA GLU A 117 7.05 6.67 3.73
C GLU A 117 5.60 6.15 3.84
N PRO A 118 5.09 5.44 2.81
CA PRO A 118 3.68 5.11 2.70
C PRO A 118 3.16 4.16 3.77
N GLY A 119 4.02 3.34 4.35
CA GLY A 119 3.67 2.32 5.36
C GLY A 119 3.54 2.83 6.78
N ILE A 120 3.86 4.10 7.06
CA ILE A 120 3.79 4.64 8.42
C ILE A 120 2.34 4.64 8.92
N VAL A 121 2.12 4.10 10.12
CA VAL A 121 0.81 4.10 10.79
C VAL A 121 0.51 5.50 11.32
N LEU A 122 -0.74 5.95 11.20
CA LEU A 122 -1.15 7.30 11.61
C LEU A 122 -0.80 7.61 13.07
N ASP A 123 -1.08 6.70 14.00
CA ASP A 123 -0.76 6.94 15.41
C ASP A 123 0.76 7.03 15.65
N GLU A 124 1.57 6.26 14.92
CA GLU A 124 3.02 6.35 15.01
C GLU A 124 3.53 7.71 14.49
N LEU A 125 2.98 8.19 13.37
CA LEU A 125 3.28 9.53 12.88
C LEU A 125 2.91 10.58 13.94
N ASN A 126 1.69 10.55 14.45
CA ASN A 126 1.23 11.53 15.44
C ASN A 126 2.04 11.48 16.74
N ARG A 127 2.50 10.29 17.15
CA ARG A 127 3.40 10.15 18.30
C ARG A 127 4.73 10.88 18.05
N ARG A 128 5.31 10.76 16.86
CA ARG A 128 6.55 11.47 16.48
C ARG A 128 6.35 12.99 16.38
N LEU A 129 5.16 13.46 15.97
CA LEU A 129 4.84 14.86 15.85
C LEU A 129 4.48 15.53 17.19
N SER A 130 4.14 14.75 18.21
CA SER A 130 3.61 15.26 19.48
C SER A 130 4.58 16.15 20.25
N ASP A 131 5.89 15.90 20.15
CA ASP A 131 6.94 16.71 20.81
C ASP A 131 6.94 18.16 20.27
N HIS A 132 6.43 18.34 19.06
CA HIS A 132 6.28 19.65 18.41
C HIS A 132 4.87 20.23 18.53
N ARG A 133 3.97 19.58 19.28
CA ARG A 133 2.55 19.93 19.39
C ARG A 133 1.82 19.94 18.05
N LEU A 134 2.24 19.08 17.15
CA LEU A 134 1.65 18.88 15.82
C LEU A 134 1.02 17.51 15.71
N GLN A 135 0.07 17.40 14.80
CA GLN A 135 -0.55 16.13 14.41
C GLN A 135 -1.06 16.20 12.98
N PHE A 136 -1.18 15.05 12.34
CA PHE A 136 -1.93 14.92 11.09
C PHE A 136 -3.44 14.94 11.41
N GLY A 137 -4.16 15.89 10.83
CA GLY A 137 -5.54 16.23 11.24
C GLY A 137 -6.59 15.15 11.01
N PRO A 138 -6.68 14.53 9.81
CA PRO A 138 -7.65 13.47 9.55
C PRO A 138 -7.42 12.25 10.45
N LYS A 139 -8.47 11.83 11.19
CA LYS A 139 -8.37 10.70 12.12
C LYS A 139 -9.51 9.70 11.89
N PRO A 140 -9.32 8.70 11.01
CA PRO A 140 -10.28 7.61 10.84
C PRO A 140 -10.35 6.70 12.08
N SER A 141 -11.41 5.92 12.20
CA SER A 141 -11.57 4.97 13.32
C SER A 141 -10.46 3.92 13.39
N THR A 142 -9.79 3.67 12.27
CA THR A 142 -8.68 2.72 12.13
C THR A 142 -7.30 3.34 12.37
N HIS A 143 -7.21 4.52 12.97
CA HIS A 143 -5.98 5.31 13.13
C HIS A 143 -4.79 4.55 13.71
N SER A 144 -5.04 3.54 14.55
CA SER A 144 -4.00 2.70 15.15
C SER A 144 -3.42 1.62 14.21
N HIS A 145 -3.99 1.45 13.02
CA HIS A 145 -3.59 0.42 12.05
C HIS A 145 -3.46 0.94 10.62
N CYS A 146 -4.23 1.97 10.23
CA CYS A 146 -4.16 2.49 8.87
C CYS A 146 -2.82 3.17 8.61
N SER A 147 -2.26 2.94 7.42
CA SER A 147 -1.04 3.62 6.96
C SER A 147 -1.39 4.89 6.18
N LEU A 148 -0.46 5.86 6.14
CA LEU A 148 -0.64 7.11 5.40
C LEU A 148 -0.86 6.85 3.90
N GLY A 149 -0.13 5.92 3.28
CA GLY A 149 -0.36 5.54 1.89
C GLY A 149 -1.76 4.98 1.66
N GLY A 150 -2.26 4.14 2.59
CA GLY A 150 -3.64 3.64 2.55
C GLY A 150 -4.68 4.75 2.73
N MET A 151 -4.41 5.72 3.61
CA MET A 151 -5.27 6.89 3.79
C MET A 151 -5.35 7.76 2.54
N ILE A 152 -4.23 7.94 1.83
CA ILE A 152 -4.18 8.66 0.55
C ILE A 152 -5.00 7.92 -0.50
N GLY A 153 -4.78 6.61 -0.67
CA GLY A 153 -5.49 5.79 -1.66
C GLY A 153 -7.02 5.78 -1.48
N ASN A 154 -7.49 5.83 -0.22
CA ASN A 154 -8.92 5.88 0.10
C ASN A 154 -9.47 7.29 0.28
N ASN A 155 -8.63 8.32 0.23
CA ASN A 155 -8.98 9.67 0.66
C ASN A 155 -9.69 9.66 2.02
N SER A 156 -9.07 9.00 3.00
CA SER A 156 -9.66 8.74 4.31
C SER A 156 -10.05 10.02 5.03
N CYS A 157 -11.13 9.95 5.77
CA CYS A 157 -11.59 11.00 6.68
C CYS A 157 -11.92 10.38 8.05
N GLY A 158 -12.46 11.17 8.96
CA GLY A 158 -12.88 10.69 10.28
C GLY A 158 -13.74 11.70 11.01
N GLY A 159 -13.98 11.48 12.31
CA GLY A 159 -14.85 12.35 13.12
C GLY A 159 -14.41 13.82 13.18
N SER A 160 -13.13 14.10 12.92
CA SER A 160 -12.58 15.47 12.87
C SER A 160 -12.59 16.09 11.46
N ALA A 161 -13.27 15.48 10.48
CA ALA A 161 -13.25 15.96 9.09
C ALA A 161 -13.86 17.37 8.90
N GLN A 162 -14.79 17.79 9.75
CA GLN A 162 -15.30 19.17 9.71
C GLN A 162 -14.23 20.21 10.05
N ALA A 163 -13.28 19.86 10.92
CA ALA A 163 -12.22 20.78 11.33
C ALA A 163 -10.99 20.71 10.42
N TYR A 164 -10.62 19.52 9.97
CA TYR A 164 -9.34 19.25 9.29
C TYR A 164 -9.48 18.76 7.84
N GLY A 165 -10.70 18.54 7.37
CA GLY A 165 -10.93 17.99 6.03
C GLY A 165 -10.61 16.50 5.93
N LYS A 166 -10.38 16.04 4.70
CA LYS A 166 -9.99 14.68 4.34
C LYS A 166 -8.48 14.59 4.16
N THR A 167 -8.00 13.39 3.88
CA THR A 167 -6.57 13.18 3.65
C THR A 167 -6.02 14.04 2.52
N VAL A 168 -6.73 14.16 1.39
CA VAL A 168 -6.30 14.97 0.23
C VAL A 168 -6.11 16.45 0.57
N ASP A 169 -6.85 16.99 1.54
CA ASP A 169 -6.73 18.38 1.96
C ASP A 169 -5.46 18.65 2.80
N ASN A 170 -4.78 17.58 3.23
CA ASN A 170 -3.63 17.62 4.13
C ASN A 170 -2.35 17.04 3.49
N VAL A 171 -2.36 16.73 2.20
CA VAL A 171 -1.22 16.16 1.45
C VAL A 171 -0.83 17.11 0.32
N ARG A 172 0.48 17.21 0.04
CA ARG A 172 1.05 18.03 -1.04
C ARG A 172 1.77 17.16 -2.05
#